data_631140294a211436141242118f826d8a
#
_entry.id   631140294a211436141242118f826d8a
#
_cell.length_a   1.000
_cell.length_b   1.000
_cell.length_c   1.000
_cell.angle_alpha   90.00
_cell.angle_beta   90.00
_cell.angle_gamma   90.00
#
_symmetry.space_group_name_H-M   'P 1'
#
loop_
_entity.id
_entity.type
_entity.pdbx_description
1 polymer ?
#
loop_
_entity_poly.entity_id
_entity_poly.type
_entity_poly.pdbx_seq_one_letter_code
_entity_poly.pdbx_strand_id
1 'polypeptide(L)'
;MTPGAFEHGFFALVTLLLPLWALRQHRALVADLGTGRPDARVNAYRRTMALEWSLAILVVVRWGVRGQLPGVLGLGDTGVIWWWVGVVLALAASTLLLFQSIMILRSAERMAQVRAQLEPLRSIVPATAREGRFFSALSVTAGVCEEIVYRGFLIAYLAVFFPLWVAVALSSVIFGLGHAYQGRAGIVKTGLVGLAMAGL
;
A
#
# COMPACT_ATOMS: atom_id res chain seq x y z
N MET A 1 14.53 -16.57 -9.83
CA MET A 1 14.87 -15.21 -10.35
C MET A 1 16.33 -14.94 -10.04
N THR A 2 17.19 -14.58 -11.03
CA THR A 2 18.56 -14.10 -10.77
C THR A 2 18.52 -12.58 -10.75
N PRO A 3 18.72 -11.92 -9.58
CA PRO A 3 18.72 -10.47 -9.50
C PRO A 3 19.87 -9.87 -10.31
N GLY A 4 19.58 -8.82 -11.06
CA GLY A 4 20.56 -8.00 -11.78
C GLY A 4 20.57 -6.57 -11.24
N ALA A 5 21.29 -5.67 -11.94
CA ALA A 5 21.41 -4.26 -11.52
C ALA A 5 20.05 -3.56 -11.34
N PHE A 6 19.05 -3.89 -12.19
CA PHE A 6 17.70 -3.34 -12.05
C PHE A 6 17.07 -3.75 -10.73
N GLU A 7 17.08 -5.05 -10.39
CA GLU A 7 16.44 -5.56 -9.18
C GLU A 7 17.10 -5.00 -7.91
N HIS A 8 18.42 -4.90 -7.89
CA HIS A 8 19.16 -4.27 -6.78
C HIS A 8 18.82 -2.77 -6.65
N GLY A 9 18.81 -2.05 -7.78
CA GLY A 9 18.48 -0.62 -7.81
C GLY A 9 17.04 -0.35 -7.40
N PHE A 10 16.09 -1.16 -7.89
CA PHE A 10 14.67 -1.02 -7.52
C PHE A 10 14.43 -1.39 -6.05
N PHE A 11 15.10 -2.41 -5.52
CA PHE A 11 15.09 -2.73 -4.09
C PHE A 11 15.55 -1.52 -3.26
N ALA A 12 16.70 -0.93 -3.58
CA ALA A 12 17.21 0.25 -2.88
C ALA A 12 16.25 1.44 -2.98
N LEU A 13 15.60 1.66 -4.14
CA LEU A 13 14.60 2.70 -4.32
C LEU A 13 13.41 2.50 -3.40
N VAL A 14 12.84 1.29 -3.34
CA VAL A 14 11.65 0.99 -2.53
C VAL A 14 11.97 1.02 -1.03
N THR A 15 13.17 0.55 -0.64
CA THR A 15 13.53 0.42 0.79
C THR A 15 14.06 1.71 1.40
N LEU A 16 14.75 2.55 0.64
CA LEU A 16 15.42 3.74 1.13
C LEU A 16 14.78 5.04 0.64
N LEU A 17 14.57 5.16 -0.67
CA LEU A 17 14.14 6.43 -1.26
C LEU A 17 12.63 6.66 -1.11
N LEU A 18 11.81 5.62 -1.25
CA LEU A 18 10.36 5.75 -1.15
C LEU A 18 9.89 6.19 0.25
N PRO A 19 10.38 5.63 1.37
CA PRO A 19 10.02 6.13 2.70
C PRO A 19 10.46 7.58 2.94
N LEU A 20 11.64 7.97 2.46
CA LEU A 20 12.13 9.35 2.57
C LEU A 20 11.28 10.32 1.74
N TRP A 21 10.88 9.90 0.54
CA TRP A 21 9.98 10.68 -0.30
C TRP A 21 8.59 10.84 0.35
N ALA A 22 8.03 9.76 0.91
CA ALA A 22 6.74 9.80 1.60
C ALA A 22 6.76 10.78 2.79
N LEU A 23 7.82 10.77 3.60
CA LEU A 23 8.02 11.72 4.69
C LEU A 23 8.10 13.17 4.19
N ARG A 24 8.88 13.42 3.13
CA ARG A 24 9.01 14.76 2.53
C ARG A 24 7.68 15.25 1.96
N GLN A 25 6.98 14.38 1.23
CA GLN A 25 5.68 14.71 0.65
C GLN A 25 4.64 15.03 1.73
N HIS A 26 4.62 14.26 2.82
CA HIS A 26 3.73 14.52 3.94
C HIS A 26 4.04 15.87 4.60
N ARG A 27 5.31 16.21 4.84
CA ARG A 27 5.71 17.52 5.38
C ARG A 27 5.30 18.67 4.45
N ALA A 28 5.50 18.49 3.14
CA ALA A 28 5.06 19.47 2.15
C ALA A 28 3.54 19.67 2.16
N LEU A 29 2.77 18.57 2.25
CA LEU A 29 1.31 18.65 2.37
C LEU A 29 0.88 19.42 3.62
N VAL A 30 1.47 19.15 4.78
CA VAL A 30 1.16 19.87 6.01
C VAL A 30 1.47 21.36 5.88
N ALA A 31 2.60 21.73 5.27
CA ALA A 31 2.95 23.12 4.99
C ALA A 31 1.96 23.79 4.03
N ASP A 32 1.61 23.13 2.91
CA ASP A 32 0.64 23.64 1.94
C ASP A 32 -0.75 23.85 2.56
N LEU A 33 -1.17 22.97 3.45
CA LEU A 33 -2.43 23.14 4.20
C LEU A 33 -2.35 24.32 5.19
N GLY A 34 -1.20 24.51 5.84
CA GLY A 34 -0.97 25.63 6.77
C GLY A 34 -1.00 26.99 6.08
N THR A 35 -0.61 27.07 4.81
CA THR A 35 -0.67 28.30 3.99
C THR A 35 -2.01 28.47 3.27
N GLY A 36 -2.96 27.57 3.45
CA GLY A 36 -4.28 27.62 2.77
C GLY A 36 -4.20 27.38 1.26
N ARG A 37 -3.16 26.69 0.78
CA ARG A 37 -2.97 26.44 -0.65
C ARG A 37 -4.12 25.63 -1.23
N PRO A 38 -4.78 26.11 -2.31
CA PRO A 38 -5.89 25.40 -2.91
C PRO A 38 -5.46 24.02 -3.43
N ASP A 39 -6.35 23.03 -3.32
CA ASP A 39 -6.14 21.68 -3.82
C ASP A 39 -4.90 20.93 -3.25
N ALA A 40 -4.36 21.35 -2.11
CA ALA A 40 -3.15 20.73 -1.52
C ALA A 40 -3.29 19.22 -1.39
N ARG A 41 -4.41 18.72 -0.82
CA ARG A 41 -4.67 17.27 -0.70
C ARG A 41 -4.83 16.57 -2.04
N VAL A 42 -5.60 17.15 -2.96
CA VAL A 42 -5.82 16.57 -4.30
C VAL A 42 -4.49 16.43 -5.04
N ASN A 43 -3.63 17.45 -4.97
CA ASN A 43 -2.31 17.41 -5.60
C ASN A 43 -1.39 16.36 -4.94
N ALA A 44 -1.46 16.20 -3.62
CA ALA A 44 -0.72 15.15 -2.91
C ALA A 44 -1.20 13.77 -3.35
N TYR A 45 -2.50 13.52 -3.39
CA TYR A 45 -3.06 12.23 -3.85
C TYR A 45 -2.65 11.91 -5.29
N ARG A 46 -2.74 12.88 -6.20
CA ARG A 46 -2.32 12.69 -7.61
C ARG A 46 -0.85 12.36 -7.75
N ARG A 47 0.04 13.02 -6.99
CA ARG A 47 1.48 12.73 -7.00
C ARG A 47 1.76 11.31 -6.49
N THR A 48 1.09 10.90 -5.41
CA THR A 48 1.22 9.54 -4.87
C THR A 48 0.74 8.51 -5.88
N MET A 49 -0.45 8.67 -6.46
CA MET A 49 -0.96 7.75 -7.50
C MET A 49 -0.01 7.66 -8.70
N ALA A 50 0.51 8.79 -9.17
CA ALA A 50 1.44 8.80 -10.29
C ALA A 50 2.74 8.03 -9.98
N LEU A 51 3.29 8.20 -8.77
CA LEU A 51 4.47 7.46 -8.34
C LEU A 51 4.18 5.96 -8.21
N GLU A 52 3.09 5.58 -7.54
CA GLU A 52 2.71 4.18 -7.34
C GLU A 52 2.51 3.44 -8.66
N TRP A 53 1.77 4.04 -9.60
CA TRP A 53 1.62 3.47 -10.94
C TRP A 53 2.94 3.39 -11.69
N SER A 54 3.82 4.39 -11.58
CA SER A 54 5.14 4.35 -12.21
C SER A 54 5.97 3.17 -11.70
N LEU A 55 5.97 2.95 -10.38
CA LEU A 55 6.68 1.82 -9.78
C LEU A 55 6.08 0.47 -10.19
N ALA A 56 4.76 0.33 -10.14
CA ALA A 56 4.07 -0.90 -10.52
C ALA A 56 4.29 -1.23 -12.01
N ILE A 57 4.18 -0.23 -12.90
CA ILE A 57 4.42 -0.41 -14.35
C ILE A 57 5.87 -0.84 -14.60
N LEU A 58 6.86 -0.24 -13.93
CA LEU A 58 8.26 -0.66 -14.06
C LEU A 58 8.46 -2.13 -13.70
N VAL A 59 7.83 -2.61 -12.63
CA VAL A 59 7.88 -4.01 -12.21
C VAL A 59 7.20 -4.91 -13.26
N VAL A 60 5.98 -4.57 -13.67
CA VAL A 60 5.20 -5.37 -14.64
C VAL A 60 5.91 -5.46 -15.99
N VAL A 61 6.44 -4.34 -16.51
CA VAL A 61 7.21 -4.33 -17.75
C VAL A 61 8.47 -5.19 -17.61
N ARG A 62 9.20 -5.07 -16.49
CA ARG A 62 10.38 -5.87 -16.24
C ARG A 62 10.09 -7.37 -16.22
N TRP A 63 9.00 -7.78 -15.59
CA TRP A 63 8.57 -9.19 -15.58
C TRP A 63 8.10 -9.66 -16.95
N GLY A 64 7.39 -8.81 -17.70
CA GLY A 64 6.98 -9.09 -19.07
C GLY A 64 8.17 -9.39 -19.97
N VAL A 65 9.18 -8.53 -19.94
CA VAL A 65 10.42 -8.71 -20.72
C VAL A 65 11.17 -10.01 -20.34
N ARG A 66 11.06 -10.45 -19.07
CA ARG A 66 11.69 -11.70 -18.59
C ARG A 66 10.80 -12.94 -18.72
N GLY A 67 9.58 -12.84 -19.22
CA GLY A 67 8.65 -13.95 -19.31
C GLY A 67 8.17 -14.49 -17.94
N GLN A 68 8.24 -13.68 -16.88
CA GLN A 68 7.97 -14.10 -15.49
C GLN A 68 6.59 -13.70 -14.98
N LEU A 69 5.79 -12.99 -15.79
CA LEU A 69 4.49 -12.44 -15.40
C LEU A 69 3.51 -13.45 -14.77
N PRO A 70 3.30 -14.65 -15.34
CA PRO A 70 2.29 -15.56 -14.80
C PRO A 70 2.61 -16.03 -13.38
N GLY A 71 3.88 -16.38 -13.10
CA GLY A 71 4.28 -16.91 -11.78
C GLY A 71 4.28 -15.85 -10.68
N VAL A 72 4.56 -14.59 -11.00
CA VAL A 72 4.66 -13.52 -9.99
C VAL A 72 3.30 -12.93 -9.64
N LEU A 73 2.35 -12.98 -10.57
CA LEU A 73 0.96 -12.55 -10.33
C LEU A 73 0.11 -13.65 -9.64
N GLY A 74 0.74 -14.75 -9.21
CA GLY A 74 0.02 -15.87 -8.62
C GLY A 74 -0.86 -16.63 -9.63
N LEU A 75 -0.70 -16.36 -10.93
CA LEU A 75 -1.41 -17.03 -12.03
C LEU A 75 -0.71 -18.34 -12.44
N GLY A 76 0.35 -18.74 -11.73
CA GLY A 76 0.97 -20.04 -11.85
C GLY A 76 0.10 -21.13 -11.21
N ASP A 77 0.54 -22.38 -11.32
CA ASP A 77 -0.14 -23.62 -10.90
C ASP A 77 -0.32 -23.74 -9.36
N THR A 78 -0.81 -22.68 -8.71
CA THR A 78 -1.41 -22.80 -7.39
C THR A 78 -2.73 -23.51 -7.61
N GLY A 79 -2.84 -24.78 -7.16
CA GLY A 79 -4.02 -25.60 -7.42
C GLY A 79 -5.32 -24.81 -7.25
N VAL A 80 -6.26 -25.01 -8.14
CA VAL A 80 -7.55 -24.27 -8.27
C VAL A 80 -8.24 -24.04 -6.91
N ILE A 81 -8.06 -24.93 -5.96
CA ILE A 81 -8.60 -24.87 -4.59
C ILE A 81 -8.05 -23.66 -3.83
N TRP A 82 -6.74 -23.43 -3.83
CA TRP A 82 -6.13 -22.33 -3.09
C TRP A 82 -6.48 -20.95 -3.66
N TRP A 83 -6.68 -20.88 -4.99
CA TRP A 83 -7.18 -19.67 -5.62
C TRP A 83 -8.60 -19.32 -5.13
N TRP A 84 -9.52 -20.34 -5.09
CA TRP A 84 -10.86 -20.14 -4.57
C TRP A 84 -10.88 -19.79 -3.08
N VAL A 85 -10.00 -20.40 -2.27
CA VAL A 85 -9.85 -20.06 -0.84
C VAL A 85 -9.47 -18.58 -0.69
N GLY A 86 -8.49 -18.09 -1.46
CA GLY A 86 -8.11 -16.68 -1.47
C GLY A 86 -9.28 -15.75 -1.85
N VAL A 87 -10.03 -16.08 -2.91
CA VAL A 87 -11.22 -15.32 -3.32
C VAL A 87 -12.29 -15.28 -2.22
N VAL A 88 -12.59 -16.42 -1.60
CA VAL A 88 -13.59 -16.49 -0.52
C VAL A 88 -13.15 -15.66 0.69
N LEU A 89 -11.89 -15.75 1.09
CA LEU A 89 -11.34 -14.95 2.20
C LEU A 89 -11.36 -13.45 1.88
N ALA A 90 -11.02 -13.05 0.66
CA ALA A 90 -11.06 -11.65 0.23
C ALA A 90 -12.50 -11.12 0.22
N LEU A 91 -13.46 -11.90 -0.25
CA LEU A 91 -14.89 -11.53 -0.23
C LEU A 91 -15.42 -11.44 1.20
N ALA A 92 -15.06 -12.37 2.07
CA ALA A 92 -15.45 -12.36 3.48
C ALA A 92 -14.88 -11.13 4.21
N ALA A 93 -13.60 -10.82 4.02
CA ALA A 93 -12.95 -9.63 4.58
C ALA A 93 -13.60 -8.34 4.06
N SER A 94 -13.87 -8.25 2.74
CA SER A 94 -14.55 -7.10 2.14
C SER A 94 -15.95 -6.90 2.70
N THR A 95 -16.71 -7.98 2.85
CA THR A 95 -18.07 -7.96 3.44
C THR A 95 -18.03 -7.48 4.89
N LEU A 96 -17.08 -7.97 5.68
CA LEU A 96 -16.89 -7.54 7.07
C LEU A 96 -16.54 -6.06 7.17
N LEU A 97 -15.63 -5.56 6.31
CA LEU A 97 -15.26 -4.15 6.27
C LEU A 97 -16.44 -3.26 5.85
N LEU A 98 -17.24 -3.68 4.88
CA LEU A 98 -18.46 -2.98 4.49
C LEU A 98 -19.46 -2.94 5.63
N PHE A 99 -19.70 -4.06 6.31
CA PHE A 99 -20.58 -4.12 7.47
C PHE A 99 -20.10 -3.19 8.60
N GLN A 100 -18.82 -3.23 8.94
CA GLN A 100 -18.24 -2.32 9.93
C GLN A 100 -18.42 -0.85 9.52
N SER A 101 -18.19 -0.52 8.26
CA SER A 101 -18.35 0.84 7.73
C SER A 101 -19.80 1.33 7.88
N ILE A 102 -20.77 0.48 7.53
CA ILE A 102 -22.20 0.79 7.71
C ILE A 102 -22.54 1.02 9.19
N MET A 103 -22.03 0.18 10.08
CA MET A 103 -22.25 0.30 11.52
C MET A 103 -21.64 1.58 12.11
N ILE A 104 -20.47 2.01 11.61
CA ILE A 104 -19.85 3.28 12.01
C ILE A 104 -20.71 4.46 11.52
N LEU A 105 -21.12 4.43 10.26
CA LEU A 105 -21.94 5.51 9.66
C LEU A 105 -23.30 5.67 10.33
N ARG A 106 -23.86 4.60 10.91
CA ARG A 106 -25.16 4.62 11.60
C ARG A 106 -25.12 5.09 13.05
N SER A 107 -23.91 5.30 13.63
CA SER A 107 -23.73 5.72 15.03
C SER A 107 -22.90 6.98 15.11
N ALA A 108 -23.49 8.07 15.62
CA ALA A 108 -22.79 9.33 15.84
C ALA A 108 -21.61 9.17 16.82
N GLU A 109 -21.79 8.33 17.84
CA GLU A 109 -20.76 8.05 18.85
C GLU A 109 -19.55 7.32 18.21
N ARG A 110 -19.79 6.24 17.44
CA ARG A 110 -18.73 5.51 16.71
C ARG A 110 -18.03 6.41 15.71
N MET A 111 -18.78 7.26 15.01
CA MET A 111 -18.21 8.23 14.09
C MET A 111 -17.29 9.23 14.81
N ALA A 112 -17.69 9.70 15.99
CA ALA A 112 -16.86 10.58 16.82
C ALA A 112 -15.57 9.88 17.28
N GLN A 113 -15.64 8.62 17.71
CA GLN A 113 -14.49 7.81 18.09
C GLN A 113 -13.52 7.61 16.91
N VAL A 114 -14.04 7.27 15.73
CA VAL A 114 -13.20 7.12 14.52
C VAL A 114 -12.55 8.44 14.15
N ARG A 115 -13.28 9.56 14.20
CA ARG A 115 -12.69 10.90 13.96
C ARG A 115 -11.57 11.22 14.93
N ALA A 116 -11.72 10.91 16.21
CA ALA A 116 -10.69 11.11 17.23
C ALA A 116 -9.43 10.24 16.94
N GLN A 117 -9.62 9.00 16.50
CA GLN A 117 -8.52 8.11 16.10
C GLN A 117 -7.79 8.59 14.84
N LEU A 118 -8.52 9.25 13.92
CA LEU A 118 -7.97 9.79 12.67
C LEU A 118 -7.35 11.20 12.84
N GLU A 119 -7.48 11.84 14.00
CA GLU A 119 -6.94 13.19 14.23
C GLU A 119 -5.44 13.30 13.88
N PRO A 120 -4.56 12.35 14.22
CA PRO A 120 -3.16 12.40 13.78
C PRO A 120 -2.97 12.38 12.26
N LEU A 121 -3.96 11.88 11.52
CA LEU A 121 -3.95 11.74 10.06
C LEU A 121 -4.82 12.78 9.34
N ARG A 122 -5.34 13.78 10.05
CA ARG A 122 -6.27 14.77 9.50
C ARG A 122 -5.76 15.52 8.27
N SER A 123 -4.45 15.64 8.12
CA SER A 123 -3.82 16.23 6.93
C SER A 123 -4.09 15.42 5.66
N ILE A 124 -4.22 14.09 5.80
CA ILE A 124 -4.42 13.15 4.70
C ILE A 124 -5.90 12.83 4.49
N VAL A 125 -6.71 12.88 5.55
CA VAL A 125 -8.15 12.59 5.49
C VAL A 125 -8.85 13.67 4.65
N PRO A 126 -9.71 13.28 3.67
CA PRO A 126 -10.42 14.23 2.83
C PRO A 126 -11.43 15.07 3.64
N ALA A 127 -11.49 16.37 3.34
CA ALA A 127 -12.42 17.32 3.97
C ALA A 127 -13.59 17.70 3.06
N THR A 128 -13.48 17.46 1.75
CA THR A 128 -14.50 17.81 0.76
C THR A 128 -14.89 16.59 -0.08
N ALA A 129 -16.07 16.62 -0.72
CA ALA A 129 -16.50 15.55 -1.62
C ALA A 129 -15.54 15.36 -2.81
N ARG A 130 -14.91 16.44 -3.31
CA ARG A 130 -13.90 16.38 -4.36
C ARG A 130 -12.65 15.63 -3.86
N GLU A 131 -12.14 16.00 -2.70
CA GLU A 131 -11.00 15.30 -2.07
C GLU A 131 -11.34 13.83 -1.81
N GLY A 132 -12.56 13.51 -1.36
CA GLY A 132 -13.03 12.16 -1.14
C GLY A 132 -12.96 11.28 -2.39
N ARG A 133 -13.33 11.80 -3.56
CA ARG A 133 -13.22 11.06 -4.84
C ARG A 133 -11.76 10.74 -5.17
N PHE A 134 -10.85 11.69 -5.03
CA PHE A 134 -9.42 11.46 -5.27
C PHE A 134 -8.81 10.52 -4.24
N PHE A 135 -9.24 10.62 -2.98
CA PHE A 135 -8.81 9.71 -1.92
C PHE A 135 -9.27 8.27 -2.18
N SER A 136 -10.51 8.06 -2.64
CA SER A 136 -10.98 6.74 -3.04
C SER A 136 -10.19 6.18 -4.23
N ALA A 137 -9.88 7.02 -5.22
CA ALA A 137 -9.03 6.61 -6.34
C ALA A 137 -7.62 6.25 -5.86
N LEU A 138 -7.02 7.03 -4.93
CA LEU A 138 -5.75 6.70 -4.31
C LEU A 138 -5.80 5.36 -3.56
N SER A 139 -6.88 5.11 -2.80
CA SER A 139 -7.02 3.85 -2.04
C SER A 139 -7.04 2.63 -2.96
N VAL A 140 -7.73 2.71 -4.10
CA VAL A 140 -7.73 1.64 -5.11
C VAL A 140 -6.34 1.50 -5.75
N THR A 141 -5.72 2.63 -6.11
CA THR A 141 -4.35 2.64 -6.68
C THR A 141 -3.36 1.99 -5.72
N ALA A 142 -3.36 2.40 -4.45
CA ALA A 142 -2.49 1.84 -3.43
C ALA A 142 -2.72 0.33 -3.28
N GLY A 143 -3.97 -0.11 -3.16
CA GLY A 143 -4.31 -1.53 -3.07
C GLY A 143 -3.75 -2.37 -4.21
N VAL A 144 -3.73 -1.88 -5.43
CA VAL A 144 -3.19 -2.61 -6.59
C VAL A 144 -1.66 -2.48 -6.67
N CYS A 145 -1.16 -1.25 -6.63
CA CYS A 145 0.26 -0.98 -6.88
C CYS A 145 1.16 -1.51 -5.75
N GLU A 146 0.71 -1.39 -4.50
CA GLU A 146 1.44 -1.90 -3.34
C GLU A 146 1.52 -3.42 -3.35
N GLU A 147 0.46 -4.13 -3.77
CA GLU A 147 0.52 -5.58 -3.94
C GLU A 147 1.58 -5.98 -4.99
N ILE A 148 1.63 -5.30 -6.13
CA ILE A 148 2.62 -5.57 -7.18
C ILE A 148 4.05 -5.32 -6.67
N VAL A 149 4.27 -4.21 -5.95
CA VAL A 149 5.60 -3.80 -5.50
C VAL A 149 6.06 -4.63 -4.29
N TYR A 150 5.24 -4.75 -3.25
CA TYR A 150 5.66 -5.36 -1.99
C TYR A 150 5.44 -6.88 -1.97
N ARG A 151 4.29 -7.38 -2.41
CA ARG A 151 4.00 -8.83 -2.41
C ARG A 151 4.55 -9.50 -3.65
N GLY A 152 4.43 -8.86 -4.80
CA GLY A 152 5.00 -9.37 -6.03
C GLY A 152 6.52 -9.25 -6.06
N PHE A 153 7.06 -8.03 -6.20
CA PHE A 153 8.49 -7.83 -6.42
C PHE A 153 9.33 -8.07 -5.16
N LEU A 154 9.00 -7.41 -4.05
CA LEU A 154 9.89 -7.35 -2.90
C LEU A 154 10.05 -8.72 -2.21
N ILE A 155 8.95 -9.47 -2.04
CA ILE A 155 9.01 -10.84 -1.50
C ILE A 155 9.80 -11.74 -2.45
N ALA A 156 9.53 -11.70 -3.75
CA ALA A 156 10.24 -12.52 -4.74
C ALA A 156 11.75 -12.19 -4.79
N TYR A 157 12.11 -10.92 -4.65
CA TYR A 157 13.50 -10.49 -4.59
C TYR A 157 14.19 -11.00 -3.32
N LEU A 158 13.56 -10.81 -2.16
CA LEU A 158 14.13 -11.24 -0.87
C LEU A 158 14.21 -12.76 -0.75
N ALA A 159 13.26 -13.51 -1.33
CA ALA A 159 13.26 -14.96 -1.33
C ALA A 159 14.43 -15.59 -2.11
N VAL A 160 15.17 -14.82 -2.88
CA VAL A 160 16.44 -15.27 -3.48
C VAL A 160 17.54 -15.43 -2.43
N PHE A 161 17.50 -14.63 -1.37
CA PHE A 161 18.56 -14.56 -0.35
C PHE A 161 18.14 -15.18 0.98
N PHE A 162 16.84 -15.27 1.24
CA PHE A 162 16.28 -15.68 2.52
C PHE A 162 15.16 -16.74 2.35
N PRO A 163 14.89 -17.57 3.36
CA PRO A 163 13.68 -18.39 3.39
C PRO A 163 12.41 -17.52 3.22
N LEU A 164 11.36 -18.06 2.59
CA LEU A 164 10.15 -17.33 2.24
C LEU A 164 9.53 -16.57 3.42
N TRP A 165 9.45 -17.18 4.60
CA TRP A 165 8.88 -16.54 5.78
C TRP A 165 9.68 -15.31 6.24
N VAL A 166 11.03 -15.33 6.07
CA VAL A 166 11.89 -14.15 6.34
C VAL A 166 11.64 -13.08 5.29
N ALA A 167 11.54 -13.46 4.01
CA ALA A 167 11.26 -12.53 2.93
C ALA A 167 9.91 -11.80 3.15
N VAL A 168 8.88 -12.53 3.56
CA VAL A 168 7.56 -11.98 3.93
C VAL A 168 7.67 -11.03 5.12
N ALA A 169 8.37 -11.42 6.19
CA ALA A 169 8.55 -10.57 7.37
C ALA A 169 9.31 -9.28 7.03
N LEU A 170 10.41 -9.37 6.29
CA LEU A 170 11.20 -8.21 5.86
C LEU A 170 10.39 -7.28 4.93
N SER A 171 9.66 -7.83 3.96
CA SER A 171 8.78 -7.05 3.10
C SER A 171 7.73 -6.29 3.89
N SER A 172 7.14 -6.92 4.91
CA SER A 172 6.13 -6.31 5.79
C SER A 172 6.72 -5.19 6.65
N VAL A 173 7.94 -5.34 7.14
CA VAL A 173 8.67 -4.28 7.86
C VAL A 173 8.95 -3.10 6.94
N ILE A 174 9.45 -3.36 5.73
CA ILE A 174 9.74 -2.31 4.73
C ILE A 174 8.45 -1.58 4.33
N PHE A 175 7.35 -2.30 4.16
CA PHE A 175 6.02 -1.74 3.92
C PHE A 175 5.57 -0.80 5.05
N GLY A 176 5.74 -1.21 6.31
CA GLY A 176 5.49 -0.37 7.47
C GLY A 176 6.35 0.90 7.48
N LEU A 177 7.65 0.78 7.17
CA LEU A 177 8.56 1.92 7.07
C LEU A 177 8.16 2.92 5.97
N GLY A 178 7.59 2.45 4.85
CA GLY A 178 7.00 3.30 3.82
C GLY A 178 5.89 4.22 4.37
N HIS A 179 5.25 3.82 5.48
CA HIS A 179 4.19 4.57 6.17
C HIS A 179 4.67 5.33 7.41
N ALA A 180 5.98 5.58 7.54
CA ALA A 180 6.59 6.29 8.68
C ALA A 180 6.03 7.71 8.92
N TYR A 181 5.43 8.33 7.89
CA TYR A 181 4.72 9.60 8.01
C TYR A 181 3.50 9.54 8.94
N GLN A 182 2.98 8.33 9.22
CA GLN A 182 1.88 8.09 10.19
C GLN A 182 2.38 7.95 11.64
N GLY A 183 3.70 8.10 11.88
CA GLY A 183 4.33 7.91 13.18
C GLY A 183 4.59 6.43 13.53
N ARG A 184 5.16 6.20 14.72
CA ARG A 184 5.59 4.85 15.15
C ARG A 184 4.44 3.83 15.18
N ALA A 185 3.28 4.24 15.69
CA ALA A 185 2.10 3.37 15.71
C ALA A 185 1.62 3.02 14.30
N GLY A 186 1.72 3.96 13.34
CA GLY A 186 1.42 3.74 11.93
C GLY A 186 2.34 2.69 11.32
N ILE A 187 3.65 2.79 11.55
CA ILE A 187 4.64 1.80 11.06
C ILE A 187 4.24 0.38 11.51
N VAL A 188 3.97 0.20 12.80
CA VAL A 188 3.63 -1.11 13.36
C VAL A 188 2.30 -1.62 12.80
N LYS A 189 1.25 -0.79 12.82
CA LYS A 189 -0.08 -1.17 12.28
C LYS A 189 -0.01 -1.56 10.81
N THR A 190 0.65 -0.74 10.00
CA THR A 190 0.77 -1.00 8.56
C THR A 190 1.66 -2.22 8.27
N GLY A 191 2.74 -2.41 9.04
CA GLY A 191 3.57 -3.61 8.94
C GLY A 191 2.79 -4.89 9.27
N LEU A 192 1.94 -4.88 10.31
CA LEU A 192 1.08 -6.01 10.67
C LEU A 192 0.02 -6.28 9.59
N VAL A 193 -0.58 -5.23 9.03
CA VAL A 193 -1.49 -5.37 7.87
C VAL A 193 -0.72 -5.98 6.69
N GLY A 194 0.51 -5.50 6.44
CA GLY A 194 1.39 -6.06 5.42
C GLY A 194 1.64 -7.55 5.58
N LEU A 195 1.90 -7.98 6.80
CA LEU A 195 2.12 -9.40 7.14
C LEU A 195 0.85 -10.25 6.93
N ALA A 196 -0.30 -9.74 7.36
CA ALA A 196 -1.59 -10.42 7.18
C ALA A 196 -1.94 -10.58 5.69
N MET A 197 -1.74 -9.54 4.88
CA MET A 197 -1.99 -9.58 3.43
C MET A 197 -1.04 -10.51 2.68
N ALA A 198 0.19 -10.69 3.15
CA ALA A 198 1.15 -11.61 2.53
C ALA A 198 0.89 -13.09 2.89
N GLY A 199 0.04 -13.37 3.86
CA GLY A 199 -0.37 -14.72 4.26
C GLY A 199 -1.67 -15.20 3.60
N LEU A 200 -2.33 -14.33 2.83
CA LEU A 200 -3.52 -14.64 2.03
C LEU A 200 -3.13 -15.00 0.59
#